data_7ff52fca3781a13b3dc36150d2c7f490
#
_entry.id   7ff52fca3781a13b3dc36150d2c7f490
#
_cell.length_a   1.000
_cell.length_b   1.000
_cell.length_c   1.000
_cell.angle_alpha   90.00
_cell.angle_beta   90.00
_cell.angle_gamma   90.00
#
_symmetry.space_group_name_H-M   'P 1'
#
loop_
_entity.id
_entity.type
_entity.pdbx_description
1 polymer ?
#
loop_
_entity_poly.entity_id
_entity_poly.type
_entity_poly.pdbx_seq_one_letter_code
_entity_poly.pdbx_strand_id
1 'polypeptide(L)'
;MKKLTRILLSTAVIFSAAAIAPAAYGKSVKAERNLIKEGNKAFADSNFVDAFALYEKALVENPSSDAALFNKAVTLTYMANEDNKGTANDPRVKAVEIFESIARTSPDNELAEKAYYNMGNMAFREGDYAAAIEQYKGALRKNPDNKKTRQNLRIAQLQQQEQDQNQDQDQDQDQDQQQQNQDQQQQQDQDQQQEEQQQQQQPQQQQQQQMTQSAEQILQSVQNKENSTRKKVQEQEVKNGGRTTTDKPW
;
A
#
# COMPACT_ATOMS: atom_id res chain seq x y z
N MET A 1 -40.92 63.87 31.59
CA MET A 1 -40.85 62.47 32.06
C MET A 1 -41.91 61.65 31.27
N LYS A 2 -41.45 60.94 30.19
CA LYS A 2 -42.35 60.15 29.34
C LYS A 2 -42.21 58.68 29.77
N LYS A 3 -43.31 58.08 30.30
CA LYS A 3 -43.39 56.67 30.65
C LYS A 3 -43.59 55.86 29.38
N LEU A 4 -42.63 55.01 29.01
CA LEU A 4 -42.80 53.99 27.98
C LEU A 4 -43.52 52.76 28.59
N THR A 5 -44.71 52.53 28.10
CA THR A 5 -45.51 51.33 28.39
C THR A 5 -45.01 50.20 27.45
N ARG A 6 -44.36 49.17 28.01
CA ARG A 6 -44.01 47.94 27.27
C ARG A 6 -45.25 47.06 27.14
N ILE A 7 -45.72 46.90 25.93
CA ILE A 7 -46.75 45.88 25.55
C ILE A 7 -46.02 44.54 25.32
N LEU A 8 -46.23 43.59 26.22
CA LEU A 8 -45.81 42.19 26.07
C LEU A 8 -46.88 41.51 25.20
N LEU A 9 -46.54 41.29 23.88
CA LEU A 9 -47.33 40.36 23.06
C LEU A 9 -46.88 38.93 23.42
N SER A 10 -47.72 38.21 24.16
CA SER A 10 -47.61 36.78 24.33
C SER A 10 -48.20 36.08 23.12
N THR A 11 -47.37 35.59 22.19
CA THR A 11 -47.78 34.69 21.14
C THR A 11 -47.99 33.29 21.75
N ALA A 12 -49.21 32.93 21.98
CA ALA A 12 -49.58 31.56 22.30
C ALA A 12 -49.46 30.70 21.03
N VAL A 13 -48.39 29.90 20.95
CA VAL A 13 -48.25 28.86 19.95
C VAL A 13 -49.22 27.74 20.34
N ILE A 14 -50.33 27.68 19.64
CA ILE A 14 -51.30 26.57 19.76
C ILE A 14 -50.67 25.38 19.02
N PHE A 15 -50.07 24.45 19.76
CA PHE A 15 -49.71 23.13 19.26
C PHE A 15 -51.03 22.36 19.07
N SER A 16 -51.61 22.39 17.88
CA SER A 16 -52.66 21.45 17.50
C SER A 16 -52.01 20.07 17.33
N ALA A 17 -51.99 19.26 18.38
CA ALA A 17 -51.72 17.83 18.26
C ALA A 17 -52.87 17.26 17.41
N ALA A 18 -52.64 17.12 16.09
CA ALA A 18 -53.51 16.32 15.25
C ALA A 18 -53.46 14.89 15.76
N ALA A 19 -54.46 14.49 16.55
CA ALA A 19 -54.65 13.10 16.94
C ALA A 19 -54.84 12.28 15.65
N ILE A 20 -53.81 11.61 15.19
CA ILE A 20 -53.90 10.65 14.09
C ILE A 20 -54.88 9.57 14.53
N ALA A 21 -56.02 9.51 13.87
CA ALA A 21 -57.08 8.58 14.21
C ALA A 21 -56.55 7.13 14.13
N PRO A 22 -56.84 6.26 15.11
CA PRO A 22 -56.36 4.87 15.14
C PRO A 22 -56.74 4.04 13.89
N ALA A 23 -57.79 4.44 13.19
CA ALA A 23 -58.20 3.82 11.92
C ALA A 23 -57.24 4.12 10.73
N ALA A 24 -56.59 5.29 10.71
CA ALA A 24 -55.61 5.64 9.69
C ALA A 24 -54.29 4.86 9.92
N TYR A 25 -53.88 4.72 11.18
CA TYR A 25 -52.72 3.90 11.57
C TYR A 25 -52.91 2.43 11.17
N GLY A 26 -54.07 1.82 11.42
CA GLY A 26 -54.36 0.43 11.06
C GLY A 26 -54.37 0.18 9.54
N LYS A 27 -54.80 1.16 8.74
CA LYS A 27 -54.74 1.09 7.26
C LYS A 27 -53.29 1.17 6.76
N SER A 28 -52.49 2.05 7.32
CA SER A 28 -51.05 2.22 6.96
C SER A 28 -50.25 0.95 7.25
N VAL A 29 -50.41 0.34 8.42
CA VAL A 29 -49.76 -0.93 8.78
C VAL A 29 -50.11 -2.08 7.85
N LYS A 30 -51.38 -2.17 7.41
CA LYS A 30 -51.80 -3.19 6.45
C LYS A 30 -51.22 -2.94 5.06
N ALA A 31 -51.20 -1.67 4.62
CA ALA A 31 -50.64 -1.28 3.33
C ALA A 31 -49.12 -1.58 3.28
N GLU A 32 -48.37 -1.16 4.30
CA GLU A 32 -46.94 -1.48 4.47
C GLU A 32 -46.67 -2.97 4.34
N ARG A 33 -47.37 -3.81 5.12
CA ARG A 33 -47.19 -5.27 5.11
C ARG A 33 -47.43 -5.89 3.75
N ASN A 34 -48.45 -5.43 3.02
CA ASN A 34 -48.76 -5.92 1.68
C ASN A 34 -47.65 -5.54 0.70
N LEU A 35 -47.17 -4.30 0.75
CA LEU A 35 -46.05 -3.82 -0.09
C LEU A 35 -44.76 -4.59 0.19
N ILE A 36 -44.44 -4.87 1.46
CA ILE A 36 -43.30 -5.71 1.83
C ILE A 36 -43.46 -7.13 1.26
N LYS A 37 -44.65 -7.71 1.37
CA LYS A 37 -44.95 -9.06 0.85
C LYS A 37 -44.80 -9.12 -0.68
N GLU A 38 -45.28 -8.12 -1.39
CA GLU A 38 -45.14 -8.01 -2.84
C GLU A 38 -43.69 -7.79 -3.22
N GLY A 39 -42.95 -6.94 -2.48
CA GLY A 39 -41.53 -6.74 -2.65
C GLY A 39 -40.72 -8.02 -2.45
N ASN A 40 -41.04 -8.80 -1.41
CA ASN A 40 -40.42 -10.11 -1.17
C ASN A 40 -40.66 -11.10 -2.31
N LYS A 41 -41.85 -11.06 -2.91
CA LYS A 41 -42.13 -11.88 -4.08
C LYS A 41 -41.32 -11.44 -5.29
N ALA A 42 -41.28 -10.14 -5.60
CA ALA A 42 -40.49 -9.60 -6.69
C ALA A 42 -39.00 -9.93 -6.50
N PHE A 43 -38.49 -9.84 -5.27
CA PHE A 43 -37.13 -10.23 -4.93
C PHE A 43 -36.86 -11.72 -5.19
N ALA A 44 -37.79 -12.61 -4.77
CA ALA A 44 -37.67 -14.04 -5.01
C ALA A 44 -37.70 -14.38 -6.52
N ASP A 45 -38.45 -13.61 -7.31
CA ASP A 45 -38.47 -13.70 -8.77
C ASP A 45 -37.25 -13.03 -9.44
N SER A 46 -36.25 -12.60 -8.65
CA SER A 46 -35.04 -11.88 -9.10
C SER A 46 -35.32 -10.53 -9.77
N ASN A 47 -36.52 -9.99 -9.60
CA ASN A 47 -36.89 -8.66 -10.08
C ASN A 47 -36.53 -7.60 -9.02
N PHE A 48 -35.25 -7.30 -8.91
CA PHE A 48 -34.72 -6.43 -7.85
C PHE A 48 -35.17 -4.97 -8.00
N VAL A 49 -35.40 -4.49 -9.22
CA VAL A 49 -35.88 -3.13 -9.46
C VAL A 49 -37.26 -2.93 -8.92
N ASP A 50 -38.18 -3.86 -9.22
CA ASP A 50 -39.56 -3.80 -8.68
C ASP A 50 -39.58 -4.05 -7.17
N ALA A 51 -38.75 -4.98 -6.66
CA ALA A 51 -38.62 -5.20 -5.23
C ALA A 51 -38.19 -3.92 -4.50
N PHE A 52 -37.17 -3.24 -4.99
CA PHE A 52 -36.70 -1.96 -4.45
C PHE A 52 -37.83 -0.91 -4.43
N ALA A 53 -38.53 -0.74 -5.56
CA ALA A 53 -39.62 0.23 -5.66
C ALA A 53 -40.80 -0.09 -4.69
N LEU A 54 -41.08 -1.37 -4.45
CA LEU A 54 -42.12 -1.79 -3.51
C LEU A 54 -41.70 -1.53 -2.05
N TYR A 55 -40.45 -1.75 -1.69
CA TYR A 55 -39.94 -1.39 -0.36
C TYR A 55 -39.92 0.12 -0.15
N GLU A 56 -39.56 0.91 -1.17
CA GLU A 56 -39.68 2.37 -1.12
C GLU A 56 -41.11 2.81 -0.83
N LYS A 57 -42.10 2.22 -1.52
CA LYS A 57 -43.53 2.49 -1.26
C LYS A 57 -43.94 2.09 0.17
N ALA A 58 -43.40 0.96 0.68
CA ALA A 58 -43.66 0.55 2.06
C ALA A 58 -43.10 1.57 3.07
N LEU A 59 -41.94 2.18 2.77
CA LEU A 59 -41.34 3.24 3.60
C LEU A 59 -42.10 4.59 3.51
N VAL A 60 -42.83 4.83 2.43
CA VAL A 60 -43.79 5.96 2.38
C VAL A 60 -44.95 5.75 3.35
N GLU A 61 -45.45 4.52 3.45
CA GLU A 61 -46.53 4.16 4.41
C GLU A 61 -46.02 4.16 5.86
N ASN A 62 -44.80 3.67 6.09
CA ASN A 62 -44.15 3.63 7.39
C ASN A 62 -42.64 3.90 7.27
N PRO A 63 -42.20 5.15 7.44
CA PRO A 63 -40.79 5.51 7.34
C PRO A 63 -39.88 4.84 8.36
N SER A 64 -40.43 4.32 9.46
CA SER A 64 -39.66 3.64 10.53
C SER A 64 -39.73 2.11 10.42
N SER A 65 -40.12 1.57 9.28
CA SER A 65 -40.22 0.13 9.07
C SER A 65 -38.82 -0.49 8.92
N ASP A 66 -38.27 -1.04 10.01
CA ASP A 66 -37.01 -1.76 9.98
C ASP A 66 -37.02 -2.92 8.97
N ALA A 67 -38.16 -3.60 8.82
CA ALA A 67 -38.32 -4.70 7.87
C ALA A 67 -38.24 -4.21 6.41
N ALA A 68 -38.87 -3.09 6.07
CA ALA A 68 -38.79 -2.51 4.73
C ALA A 68 -37.37 -1.97 4.46
N LEU A 69 -36.74 -1.29 5.42
CA LEU A 69 -35.36 -0.82 5.34
C LEU A 69 -34.39 -1.97 5.12
N PHE A 70 -34.52 -3.04 5.91
CA PHE A 70 -33.65 -4.21 5.80
C PHE A 70 -33.77 -4.86 4.41
N ASN A 71 -34.99 -5.13 3.94
CA ASN A 71 -35.22 -5.75 2.64
C ASN A 71 -34.74 -4.86 1.48
N LYS A 72 -34.94 -3.54 1.59
CA LYS A 72 -34.38 -2.56 0.67
C LYS A 72 -32.83 -2.65 0.63
N ALA A 73 -32.17 -2.69 1.79
CA ALA A 73 -30.71 -2.81 1.87
C ALA A 73 -30.22 -4.13 1.24
N VAL A 74 -30.88 -5.25 1.54
CA VAL A 74 -30.59 -6.53 0.88
C VAL A 74 -30.74 -6.39 -0.64
N THR A 75 -31.81 -5.79 -1.12
CA THR A 75 -32.03 -5.60 -2.57
C THR A 75 -30.96 -4.77 -3.22
N LEU A 76 -30.50 -3.69 -2.57
CA LEU A 76 -29.38 -2.88 -3.05
C LEU A 76 -28.08 -3.68 -3.24
N THR A 77 -27.82 -4.69 -2.38
CA THR A 77 -26.64 -5.54 -2.56
C THR A 77 -26.70 -6.41 -3.81
N TYR A 78 -27.91 -6.76 -4.27
CA TYR A 78 -28.13 -7.52 -5.51
C TYR A 78 -28.20 -6.63 -6.76
N MET A 79 -28.50 -5.34 -6.59
CA MET A 79 -28.49 -4.36 -7.68
C MET A 79 -27.09 -3.79 -7.96
N ALA A 80 -26.14 -4.02 -7.05
CA ALA A 80 -24.75 -3.61 -7.21
C ALA A 80 -24.07 -4.42 -8.31
N ASN A 81 -23.31 -3.72 -9.15
CA ASN A 81 -22.51 -4.32 -10.21
C ASN A 81 -21.09 -3.73 -10.19
N GLU A 82 -20.20 -4.22 -11.04
CA GLU A 82 -18.83 -3.71 -11.10
C GLU A 82 -18.73 -2.31 -11.72
N ASP A 83 -19.68 -1.94 -12.61
CA ASP A 83 -19.65 -0.63 -13.29
C ASP A 83 -19.89 0.53 -12.32
N ASN A 84 -20.63 0.30 -11.24
CA ASN A 84 -20.91 1.33 -10.23
C ASN A 84 -20.04 1.20 -8.97
N LYS A 85 -19.14 0.23 -8.91
CA LYS A 85 -18.26 -0.02 -7.76
C LYS A 85 -17.39 1.19 -7.44
N GLY A 86 -17.43 1.62 -6.19
CA GLY A 86 -16.63 2.74 -5.68
C GLY A 86 -17.07 4.12 -6.20
N THR A 87 -18.19 4.23 -6.91
CA THR A 87 -18.77 5.50 -7.33
C THR A 87 -19.71 6.06 -6.26
N ALA A 88 -20.06 7.36 -6.37
CA ALA A 88 -21.05 7.98 -5.48
C ALA A 88 -22.45 7.33 -5.57
N ASN A 89 -22.72 6.58 -6.64
CA ASN A 89 -23.98 5.90 -6.87
C ASN A 89 -23.91 4.38 -6.59
N ASP A 90 -22.84 3.90 -5.97
CA ASP A 90 -22.72 2.48 -5.63
C ASP A 90 -23.82 2.07 -4.64
N PRO A 91 -24.72 1.15 -5.02
CA PRO A 91 -25.80 0.70 -4.14
C PRO A 91 -25.29 0.06 -2.84
N ARG A 92 -24.08 -0.49 -2.84
CA ARG A 92 -23.44 -1.10 -1.66
C ARG A 92 -23.27 -0.09 -0.52
N VAL A 93 -22.88 1.16 -0.84
CA VAL A 93 -22.70 2.21 0.16
C VAL A 93 -24.02 2.47 0.90
N LYS A 94 -25.12 2.64 0.16
CA LYS A 94 -26.45 2.84 0.76
C LYS A 94 -26.93 1.61 1.55
N ALA A 95 -26.61 0.42 1.06
CA ALA A 95 -26.94 -0.81 1.78
C ALA A 95 -26.25 -0.88 3.14
N VAL A 96 -24.93 -0.56 3.19
CA VAL A 96 -24.16 -0.52 4.43
C VAL A 96 -24.72 0.50 5.41
N GLU A 97 -25.01 1.73 4.97
CA GLU A 97 -25.59 2.78 5.81
C GLU A 97 -26.90 2.32 6.48
N ILE A 98 -27.78 1.67 5.71
CA ILE A 98 -29.05 1.15 6.22
C ILE A 98 -28.80 0.01 7.21
N PHE A 99 -27.93 -0.96 6.88
CA PHE A 99 -27.61 -2.05 7.78
C PHE A 99 -26.98 -1.56 9.08
N GLU A 100 -26.06 -0.60 9.02
CA GLU A 100 -25.47 0.02 10.22
C GLU A 100 -26.52 0.69 11.10
N SER A 101 -27.46 1.41 10.50
CA SER A 101 -28.56 2.01 11.25
C SER A 101 -29.38 0.94 11.97
N ILE A 102 -29.81 -0.11 11.25
CA ILE A 102 -30.59 -1.21 11.83
C ILE A 102 -29.81 -1.93 12.93
N ALA A 103 -28.53 -2.24 12.70
CA ALA A 103 -27.69 -2.96 13.64
C ALA A 103 -27.54 -2.23 14.97
N ARG A 104 -27.54 -0.87 14.94
CA ARG A 104 -27.38 -0.02 16.13
C ARG A 104 -28.69 0.33 16.80
N THR A 105 -29.75 0.59 16.04
CA THR A 105 -30.96 1.22 16.58
C THR A 105 -32.18 0.31 16.65
N SER A 106 -32.19 -0.79 15.89
CA SER A 106 -33.38 -1.69 15.91
C SER A 106 -33.53 -2.36 17.27
N PRO A 107 -34.74 -2.34 17.84
CA PRO A 107 -35.08 -3.11 19.02
C PRO A 107 -35.17 -4.62 18.75
N ASP A 108 -35.25 -5.03 17.47
CA ASP A 108 -35.30 -6.42 17.05
C ASP A 108 -33.88 -6.97 16.92
N ASN A 109 -33.49 -7.77 17.90
CA ASN A 109 -32.15 -8.39 17.93
C ASN A 109 -31.92 -9.35 16.75
N GLU A 110 -32.96 -10.01 16.24
CA GLU A 110 -32.84 -10.90 15.08
C GLU A 110 -32.51 -10.07 13.81
N LEU A 111 -33.20 -8.95 13.65
CA LEU A 111 -32.95 -8.07 12.50
C LEU A 111 -31.58 -7.39 12.59
N ALA A 112 -31.19 -6.95 13.79
CA ALA A 112 -29.86 -6.38 14.04
C ALA A 112 -28.76 -7.42 13.78
N GLU A 113 -28.93 -8.67 14.16
CA GLU A 113 -28.03 -9.78 13.85
C GLU A 113 -27.88 -9.96 12.35
N LYS A 114 -29.00 -10.03 11.62
CA LYS A 114 -29.01 -10.18 10.17
C LYS A 114 -28.33 -9.00 9.45
N ALA A 115 -28.49 -7.78 9.97
CA ALA A 115 -27.82 -6.60 9.43
C ALA A 115 -26.29 -6.71 9.57
N TYR A 116 -25.79 -7.04 10.77
CA TYR A 116 -24.37 -7.31 10.99
C TYR A 116 -23.86 -8.46 10.10
N TYR A 117 -24.61 -9.56 10.01
CA TYR A 117 -24.25 -10.69 9.17
C TYR A 117 -24.10 -10.32 7.69
N ASN A 118 -25.02 -9.50 7.16
CA ASN A 118 -24.94 -9.05 5.77
C ASN A 118 -23.77 -8.09 5.53
N MET A 119 -23.49 -7.18 6.45
CA MET A 119 -22.28 -6.34 6.37
C MET A 119 -21.00 -7.19 6.38
N GLY A 120 -20.95 -8.22 7.23
CA GLY A 120 -19.83 -9.17 7.24
C GLY A 120 -19.65 -9.90 5.90
N ASN A 121 -20.77 -10.34 5.30
CA ASN A 121 -20.71 -10.96 3.97
C ASN A 121 -20.28 -9.99 2.86
N MET A 122 -20.65 -8.72 2.97
CA MET A 122 -20.22 -7.70 2.01
C MET A 122 -18.70 -7.44 2.13
N ALA A 123 -18.22 -7.19 3.34
CA ALA A 123 -16.81 -6.99 3.61
C ALA A 123 -15.96 -8.21 3.19
N PHE A 124 -16.43 -9.42 3.49
CA PHE A 124 -15.75 -10.65 3.08
C PHE A 124 -15.60 -10.77 1.55
N ARG A 125 -16.64 -10.41 0.79
CA ARG A 125 -16.60 -10.42 -0.69
C ARG A 125 -15.64 -9.38 -1.26
N GLU A 126 -15.45 -8.27 -0.56
CA GLU A 126 -14.48 -7.23 -0.95
C GLU A 126 -13.03 -7.57 -0.52
N GLY A 127 -12.82 -8.69 0.17
CA GLY A 127 -11.50 -9.08 0.68
C GLY A 127 -11.09 -8.34 1.96
N ASP A 128 -11.96 -7.50 2.52
CA ASP A 128 -11.75 -6.86 3.82
C ASP A 128 -12.12 -7.82 4.94
N TYR A 129 -11.23 -8.77 5.19
CA TYR A 129 -11.47 -9.80 6.19
C TYR A 129 -11.49 -9.24 7.61
N ALA A 130 -10.74 -8.18 7.88
CA ALA A 130 -10.74 -7.51 9.18
C ALA A 130 -12.13 -6.91 9.49
N ALA A 131 -12.70 -6.15 8.56
CA ALA A 131 -14.06 -5.65 8.70
C ALA A 131 -15.08 -6.78 8.79
N ALA A 132 -14.96 -7.83 7.96
CA ALA A 132 -15.86 -8.98 8.00
C ALA A 132 -15.88 -9.65 9.39
N ILE A 133 -14.70 -9.85 10.00
CA ILE A 133 -14.56 -10.41 11.35
C ILE A 133 -15.30 -9.55 12.39
N GLU A 134 -15.13 -8.23 12.36
CA GLU A 134 -15.81 -7.35 13.31
C GLU A 134 -17.34 -7.38 13.14
N GLN A 135 -17.83 -7.41 11.91
CA GLN A 135 -19.26 -7.51 11.65
C GLN A 135 -19.85 -8.87 12.09
N TYR A 136 -19.16 -9.99 11.80
CA TYR A 136 -19.63 -11.30 12.29
C TYR A 136 -19.60 -11.41 13.83
N LYS A 137 -18.60 -10.81 14.49
CA LYS A 137 -18.60 -10.68 15.96
C LYS A 137 -19.80 -9.85 16.44
N GLY A 138 -20.13 -8.76 15.72
CA GLY A 138 -21.32 -7.96 15.96
C GLY A 138 -22.61 -8.79 15.90
N ALA A 139 -22.76 -9.59 14.85
CA ALA A 139 -23.89 -10.50 14.70
C ALA A 139 -23.97 -11.53 15.84
N LEU A 140 -22.83 -12.12 16.25
CA LEU A 140 -22.79 -13.08 17.34
C LEU A 140 -23.05 -12.45 18.73
N ARG A 141 -22.79 -11.17 18.92
CA ARG A 141 -23.24 -10.46 20.13
C ARG A 141 -24.76 -10.37 20.21
N LYS A 142 -25.45 -10.29 19.08
CA LYS A 142 -26.91 -10.26 19.01
C LYS A 142 -27.53 -11.65 19.09
N ASN A 143 -26.90 -12.65 18.45
CA ASN A 143 -27.31 -14.05 18.46
C ASN A 143 -26.10 -14.98 18.57
N PRO A 144 -25.69 -15.33 19.82
CA PRO A 144 -24.53 -16.18 20.06
C PRO A 144 -24.65 -17.60 19.47
N ASP A 145 -25.85 -18.09 19.24
CA ASP A 145 -26.11 -19.46 18.79
C ASP A 145 -26.10 -19.65 17.27
N ASN A 146 -25.94 -18.56 16.50
CA ASN A 146 -25.93 -18.66 15.05
C ASN A 146 -24.68 -19.39 14.53
N LYS A 147 -24.86 -20.67 14.18
CA LYS A 147 -23.80 -21.56 13.69
C LYS A 147 -23.19 -21.06 12.37
N LYS A 148 -24.06 -20.49 11.49
CA LYS A 148 -23.62 -19.98 10.18
C LYS A 148 -22.70 -18.79 10.33
N THR A 149 -23.05 -17.84 11.21
CA THR A 149 -22.20 -16.69 11.52
C THR A 149 -20.87 -17.10 12.13
N ARG A 150 -20.86 -18.10 13.06
CA ARG A 150 -19.62 -18.65 13.61
C ARG A 150 -18.73 -19.28 12.55
N GLN A 151 -19.30 -19.99 11.61
CA GLN A 151 -18.55 -20.59 10.50
C GLN A 151 -17.94 -19.52 9.60
N ASN A 152 -18.73 -18.51 9.22
CA ASN A 152 -18.24 -17.41 8.38
C ASN A 152 -17.14 -16.59 9.10
N LEU A 153 -17.29 -16.35 10.42
CA LEU A 153 -16.26 -15.72 11.22
C LEU A 153 -14.94 -16.49 11.16
N ARG A 154 -15.01 -17.83 11.33
CA ARG A 154 -13.81 -18.67 11.27
C ARG A 154 -13.15 -18.61 9.89
N ILE A 155 -13.94 -18.66 8.82
CA ILE A 155 -13.43 -18.56 7.44
C ILE A 155 -12.74 -17.19 7.24
N ALA A 156 -13.37 -16.11 7.67
CA ALA A 156 -12.79 -14.77 7.57
C ALA A 156 -11.45 -14.64 8.34
N GLN A 157 -11.36 -15.24 9.53
CA GLN A 157 -10.12 -15.27 10.31
C GLN A 157 -9.00 -16.03 9.61
N LEU A 158 -9.31 -17.16 8.97
CA LEU A 158 -8.32 -17.92 8.20
C LEU A 158 -7.84 -17.13 6.98
N GLN A 159 -8.76 -16.53 6.25
CA GLN A 159 -8.41 -15.72 5.08
C GLN A 159 -7.57 -14.49 5.44
N GLN A 160 -7.86 -13.84 6.57
CA GLN A 160 -7.02 -12.76 7.07
C GLN A 160 -5.61 -13.26 7.41
N GLN A 161 -5.49 -14.38 8.11
CA GLN A 161 -4.19 -14.94 8.45
C GLN A 161 -3.37 -15.30 7.20
N GLU A 162 -3.99 -15.85 6.16
CA GLU A 162 -3.33 -16.11 4.87
C GLU A 162 -2.89 -14.82 4.18
N GLN A 163 -3.72 -13.78 4.22
CA GLN A 163 -3.40 -12.47 3.67
C GLN A 163 -2.21 -11.84 4.39
N ASP A 164 -2.19 -11.87 5.72
CA ASP A 164 -1.10 -11.34 6.55
C ASP A 164 0.21 -12.08 6.27
N GLN A 165 0.21 -13.42 6.18
CA GLN A 165 1.39 -14.22 5.86
C GLN A 165 1.95 -13.94 4.46
N ASN A 166 1.09 -13.72 3.48
CA ASN A 166 1.53 -13.37 2.13
C ASN A 166 2.17 -11.97 2.09
N GLN A 167 1.62 -11.02 2.83
CA GLN A 167 2.20 -9.67 2.93
C GLN A 167 3.58 -9.67 3.59
N ASP A 168 3.77 -10.49 4.63
CA ASP A 168 5.07 -10.63 5.30
C ASP A 168 6.12 -11.24 4.35
N GLN A 169 5.74 -12.27 3.54
CA GLN A 169 6.63 -12.87 2.56
C GLN A 169 7.05 -11.91 1.44
N ASP A 170 6.13 -11.09 0.97
CA ASP A 170 6.43 -10.08 -0.06
C ASP A 170 7.37 -8.99 0.48
N GLN A 171 7.22 -8.57 1.75
CA GLN A 171 8.11 -7.62 2.39
C GLN A 171 9.54 -8.17 2.58
N ASP A 172 9.67 -9.45 2.95
CA ASP A 172 10.96 -10.10 3.10
C ASP A 172 11.68 -10.20 1.74
N GLN A 173 10.98 -10.54 0.65
CA GLN A 173 11.55 -10.57 -0.70
C GLN A 173 12.01 -9.20 -1.19
N ASP A 174 11.26 -8.15 -0.89
CA ASP A 174 11.65 -6.78 -1.25
C ASP A 174 12.89 -6.30 -0.48
N GLN A 175 13.03 -6.70 0.79
CA GLN A 175 14.23 -6.41 1.59
C GLN A 175 15.46 -7.14 1.06
N ASP A 176 15.33 -8.42 0.71
CA ASP A 176 16.41 -9.21 0.13
C ASP A 176 16.87 -8.64 -1.22
N GLN A 177 15.94 -8.19 -2.07
CA GLN A 177 16.28 -7.53 -3.34
C GLN A 177 17.00 -6.20 -3.13
N GLN A 178 16.57 -5.39 -2.15
CA GLN A 178 17.25 -4.14 -1.83
C GLN A 178 18.66 -4.38 -1.30
N GLN A 179 18.85 -5.40 -0.47
CA GLN A 179 20.17 -5.77 0.06
C GLN A 179 21.09 -6.27 -1.05
N GLN A 180 20.62 -7.13 -1.96
CA GLN A 180 21.37 -7.58 -3.12
C GLN A 180 21.78 -6.42 -4.05
N ASN A 181 20.91 -5.45 -4.26
CA ASN A 181 21.23 -4.27 -5.08
C ASN A 181 22.27 -3.38 -4.40
N GLN A 182 22.23 -3.22 -3.07
CA GLN A 182 23.26 -2.49 -2.32
C GLN A 182 24.63 -3.19 -2.38
N ASP A 183 24.65 -4.51 -2.24
CA ASP A 183 25.89 -5.29 -2.30
C ASP A 183 26.52 -5.23 -3.71
N GLN A 184 25.71 -5.30 -4.77
CA GLN A 184 26.18 -5.12 -6.15
C GLN A 184 26.74 -3.71 -6.40
N GLN A 185 26.11 -2.69 -5.84
CA GLN A 185 26.59 -1.32 -5.98
C GLN A 185 27.91 -1.10 -5.24
N GLN A 186 28.07 -1.66 -4.03
CA GLN A 186 29.33 -1.64 -3.29
C GLN A 186 30.46 -2.40 -4.01
N GLN A 187 30.14 -3.52 -4.66
CA GLN A 187 31.11 -4.25 -5.46
C GLN A 187 31.58 -3.44 -6.68
N GLN A 188 30.65 -2.80 -7.39
CA GLN A 188 31.01 -1.92 -8.53
C GLN A 188 31.88 -0.74 -8.10
N ASP A 189 31.58 -0.13 -6.96
CA ASP A 189 32.38 0.99 -6.43
C ASP A 189 33.80 0.53 -6.01
N GLN A 190 33.94 -0.67 -5.46
CA GLN A 190 35.24 -1.26 -5.14
C GLN A 190 36.05 -1.60 -6.39
N ASP A 191 35.44 -2.16 -7.42
CA ASP A 191 36.10 -2.47 -8.68
C ASP A 191 36.56 -1.19 -9.41
N GLN A 192 35.73 -0.14 -9.41
CA GLN A 192 36.15 1.17 -9.96
C GLN A 192 37.32 1.78 -9.20
N GLN A 193 37.34 1.70 -7.86
CA GLN A 193 38.46 2.18 -7.07
C GLN A 193 39.77 1.38 -7.33
N GLN A 194 39.68 0.07 -7.56
CA GLN A 194 40.82 -0.74 -7.94
C GLN A 194 41.34 -0.42 -9.34
N GLU A 195 40.48 -0.18 -10.30
CA GLU A 195 40.85 0.25 -11.64
C GLU A 195 41.54 1.64 -11.63
N GLU A 196 41.00 2.59 -10.87
CA GLU A 196 41.62 3.91 -10.71
C GLU A 196 43.01 3.82 -10.06
N GLN A 197 43.19 2.96 -9.04
CA GLN A 197 44.49 2.74 -8.43
C GLN A 197 45.51 2.09 -9.40
N GLN A 198 45.07 1.15 -10.24
CA GLN A 198 45.91 0.55 -11.28
C GLN A 198 46.31 1.57 -12.36
N GLN A 199 45.39 2.42 -12.77
CA GLN A 199 45.69 3.49 -13.74
C GLN A 199 46.65 4.54 -13.20
N GLN A 200 46.66 4.82 -11.91
CA GLN A 200 47.61 5.74 -11.27
C GLN A 200 49.03 5.11 -11.11
N GLN A 201 49.13 3.80 -11.01
CA GLN A 201 50.41 3.10 -10.89
C GLN A 201 51.14 2.91 -12.24
N GLN A 202 50.43 2.82 -13.36
CA GLN A 202 51.03 2.65 -14.70
C GLN A 202 51.97 3.79 -15.10
N PRO A 203 51.65 5.07 -14.90
CA PRO A 203 52.60 6.17 -15.23
C PRO A 203 53.88 6.13 -14.40
N GLN A 204 53.81 5.74 -13.14
CA GLN A 204 54.97 5.65 -12.26
C GLN A 204 55.90 4.51 -12.68
N GLN A 205 55.39 3.37 -13.09
CA GLN A 205 56.19 2.27 -13.61
C GLN A 205 56.87 2.61 -14.93
N GLN A 206 56.16 3.29 -15.84
CA GLN A 206 56.76 3.77 -17.10
C GLN A 206 57.86 4.80 -16.88
N GLN A 207 57.67 5.72 -15.94
CA GLN A 207 58.67 6.72 -15.60
C GLN A 207 59.94 6.10 -14.97
N GLN A 208 59.77 5.08 -14.13
CA GLN A 208 60.86 4.32 -13.54
C GLN A 208 61.63 3.52 -14.60
N GLN A 209 60.96 2.88 -15.55
CA GLN A 209 61.57 2.18 -16.69
C GLN A 209 62.36 3.14 -17.60
N GLN A 210 61.80 4.31 -17.91
CA GLN A 210 62.51 5.34 -18.69
C GLN A 210 63.76 5.89 -17.98
N MET A 211 63.68 6.10 -16.66
CA MET A 211 64.87 6.52 -15.87
C MET A 211 65.95 5.45 -15.86
N THR A 212 65.59 4.18 -15.73
CA THR A 212 66.56 3.07 -15.75
C THR A 212 67.22 2.93 -17.11
N GLN A 213 66.47 3.01 -18.21
CA GLN A 213 67.00 2.97 -19.57
C GLN A 213 67.93 4.18 -19.85
N SER A 214 67.58 5.37 -19.37
CA SER A 214 68.39 6.57 -19.50
C SER A 214 69.72 6.46 -18.70
N ALA A 215 69.63 5.89 -17.49
CA ALA A 215 70.85 5.65 -16.66
C ALA A 215 71.80 4.63 -17.32
N GLU A 216 71.25 3.55 -17.90
CA GLU A 216 72.07 2.57 -18.66
C GLU A 216 72.71 3.18 -19.88
N GLN A 217 72.06 4.02 -20.65
CA GLN A 217 72.62 4.73 -21.79
C GLN A 217 73.75 5.68 -21.38
N ILE A 218 73.59 6.40 -20.27
CA ILE A 218 74.67 7.27 -19.72
C ILE A 218 75.90 6.43 -19.31
N LEU A 219 75.64 5.32 -18.59
CA LEU A 219 76.69 4.41 -18.16
C LEU A 219 77.47 3.84 -19.36
N GLN A 220 76.78 3.45 -20.41
CA GLN A 220 77.43 2.95 -21.64
C GLN A 220 78.19 4.03 -22.38
N SER A 221 77.72 5.27 -22.39
CA SER A 221 78.41 6.42 -22.98
C SER A 221 79.68 6.77 -22.21
N VAL A 222 79.67 6.70 -20.86
CA VAL A 222 80.83 6.90 -20.00
C VAL A 222 81.84 5.79 -20.21
N GLN A 223 81.49 4.53 -20.26
CA GLN A 223 82.33 3.40 -20.55
C GLN A 223 83.03 3.52 -21.92
N ASN A 224 82.25 3.90 -22.94
CA ASN A 224 82.80 4.14 -24.26
C ASN A 224 83.86 5.28 -24.28
N LYS A 225 83.59 6.34 -23.54
CA LYS A 225 84.46 7.48 -23.40
C LYS A 225 85.75 7.10 -22.63
N GLU A 226 85.64 6.32 -21.56
CA GLU A 226 86.77 5.79 -20.81
C GLU A 226 87.65 4.87 -21.68
N ASN A 227 87.02 3.93 -22.41
CA ASN A 227 87.71 3.04 -23.33
C ASN A 227 88.45 3.82 -24.45
N SER A 228 87.82 4.88 -24.98
CA SER A 228 88.43 5.73 -26.00
C SER A 228 89.64 6.53 -25.42
N THR A 229 89.51 6.98 -24.17
CA THR A 229 90.54 7.69 -23.46
C THR A 229 91.73 6.75 -23.15
N ARG A 230 91.42 5.53 -22.66
CA ARG A 230 92.49 4.49 -22.45
C ARG A 230 93.25 4.17 -23.72
N LYS A 231 92.52 4.01 -24.85
CA LYS A 231 93.20 3.79 -26.15
C LYS A 231 94.13 4.96 -26.52
N LYS A 232 93.67 6.20 -26.34
CA LYS A 232 94.47 7.39 -26.61
C LYS A 232 95.71 7.47 -25.70
N VAL A 233 95.60 7.15 -24.41
CA VAL A 233 96.73 7.11 -23.46
C VAL A 233 97.68 6.01 -23.88
N GLN A 234 97.21 4.80 -24.21
CA GLN A 234 98.04 3.71 -24.68
C GLN A 234 98.77 4.05 -25.98
N GLU A 235 98.14 4.71 -26.93
CA GLU A 235 98.74 5.19 -28.17
C GLU A 235 99.79 6.28 -27.91
N GLN A 236 99.61 7.14 -26.90
CA GLN A 236 100.61 8.12 -26.48
C GLN A 236 101.81 7.49 -25.77
N GLU A 237 101.55 6.48 -24.91
CA GLU A 237 102.64 5.74 -24.24
C GLU A 237 103.49 4.97 -25.26
N VAL A 238 102.84 4.35 -26.28
CA VAL A 238 103.56 3.68 -27.37
C VAL A 238 104.40 4.70 -28.20
N LYS A 239 103.88 5.89 -28.45
CA LYS A 239 104.58 6.94 -29.18
C LYS A 239 105.74 7.57 -28.36
N ASN A 240 105.66 7.62 -27.04
CA ASN A 240 106.64 8.19 -26.17
C ASN A 240 107.71 7.15 -25.64
N GLY A 241 107.37 5.83 -25.77
CA GLY A 241 108.25 4.72 -25.36
C GLY A 241 109.49 4.48 -26.27
N GLY A 242 109.78 5.37 -27.23
CA GLY A 242 110.88 5.27 -28.16
C GLY A 242 112.15 6.13 -27.79
N ARG A 243 112.27 6.54 -26.52
CA ARG A 243 113.50 7.18 -26.09
C ARG A 243 114.06 6.54 -24.81
N THR A 244 114.83 5.50 -24.98
CA THR A 244 115.75 5.04 -24.00
C THR A 244 116.89 6.01 -23.99
N THR A 245 117.17 6.65 -22.92
CA THR A 245 118.48 7.21 -22.66
C THR A 245 119.15 6.31 -21.67
N THR A 246 120.11 5.67 -22.22
CA THR A 246 121.19 4.99 -21.54
C THR A 246 122.01 5.99 -20.70
N ASP A 247 122.62 5.44 -19.73
CA ASP A 247 123.82 5.85 -19.02
C ASP A 247 123.73 6.91 -17.93
N LYS A 248 123.90 6.49 -16.71
CA LYS A 248 125.26 6.56 -16.14
C LYS A 248 125.39 5.77 -14.83
N PRO A 249 126.60 5.22 -14.64
CA PRO A 249 126.93 4.41 -13.47
C PRO A 249 127.37 5.28 -12.30
N TRP A 250 127.04 4.78 -11.16
CA TRP A 250 127.84 4.72 -9.91
C TRP A 250 127.03 3.96 -8.87
#